data_ee4e9c11a7186b2cb9d6f0668c6a5ce6
#
_entry.id   ee4e9c11a7186b2cb9d6f0668c6a5ce6
#
_cell.length_a   1.000
_cell.length_b   1.000
_cell.length_c   1.000
_cell.angle_alpha   90.00
_cell.angle_beta   90.00
_cell.angle_gamma   90.00
#
_symmetry.space_group_name_H-M   'P 1'
#
loop_
_entity.id
_entity.type
_entity.pdbx_description
1 polymer ?
#
loop_
_entity_poly.entity_id
_entity_poly.type
_entity_poly.pdbx_seq_one_letter_code
_entity_poly.pdbx_strand_id
1 'polypeptide(L)'
;MLRHGESQYSHTLRGHLDDKLTAKGWQQMQATIEQVTDQTWDVIVSSSLKRCACFAEQLSKTTQLPLLVNHDLKEMYFGEWEGVSTQQIYETSPELLANFWQKPSQYCPPRAETLNQFQTRVLKGFQNLLEQMQKQNLQHALVITHGGVIKLLACLARQQPLDDLLKMPAELGKLYSLEFFETDGQLTFKLR
;
A
#
# COMPACT_ATOMS: atom_id res chain seq x y z
N MET A 1 8.86 2.63 -1.58
CA MET A 1 7.46 2.25 -1.91
C MET A 1 6.79 3.38 -2.66
N LEU A 2 6.14 3.09 -3.77
CA LEU A 2 5.37 4.05 -4.56
C LEU A 2 3.86 3.81 -4.31
N ARG A 3 3.13 4.83 -3.84
CA ARG A 3 1.67 4.76 -3.80
C ARG A 3 1.12 4.91 -5.22
N HIS A 4 0.12 4.11 -5.58
CA HIS A 4 -0.59 4.32 -6.84
C HIS A 4 -1.14 5.75 -6.96
N GLY A 5 -1.25 6.25 -8.19
CA GLY A 5 -1.83 7.55 -8.50
C GLY A 5 -3.37 7.56 -8.40
N GLU A 6 -3.97 8.64 -8.86
CA GLU A 6 -5.43 8.75 -8.93
C GLU A 6 -6.04 7.62 -9.76
N SER A 7 -7.14 7.03 -9.28
CA SER A 7 -7.86 5.96 -9.97
C SER A 7 -9.35 6.31 -10.14
N GLN A 8 -10.06 5.54 -10.94
CA GLN A 8 -11.41 5.88 -11.41
C GLN A 8 -12.42 6.17 -10.29
N TYR A 9 -12.30 5.45 -9.16
CA TYR A 9 -13.18 5.65 -8.01
C TYR A 9 -12.49 6.35 -6.83
N SER A 10 -11.56 7.29 -7.09
CA SER A 10 -10.76 7.99 -6.06
C SER A 10 -11.58 8.75 -5.00
N HIS A 11 -12.86 9.01 -5.27
CA HIS A 11 -13.80 9.67 -4.35
C HIS A 11 -14.52 8.72 -3.39
N THR A 12 -14.22 7.41 -3.45
CA THR A 12 -14.84 6.39 -2.60
C THR A 12 -13.79 5.62 -1.81
N LEU A 13 -14.18 4.87 -0.79
CA LEU A 13 -13.31 3.88 -0.17
C LEU A 13 -13.09 2.70 -1.13
N ARG A 14 -11.84 2.36 -1.35
CA ARG A 14 -11.43 1.30 -2.28
C ARG A 14 -10.35 0.46 -1.65
N GLY A 15 -10.73 -0.70 -1.20
CA GLY A 15 -9.80 -1.72 -0.81
C GLY A 15 -9.52 -2.66 -1.97
N HIS A 16 -10.34 -3.69 -2.07
CA HIS A 16 -10.23 -4.73 -3.10
C HIS A 16 -11.05 -4.44 -4.36
N LEU A 17 -11.92 -3.41 -4.37
CA LEU A 17 -12.55 -2.94 -5.60
C LEU A 17 -11.46 -2.59 -6.62
N ASP A 18 -11.46 -3.32 -7.75
CA ASP A 18 -10.35 -3.35 -8.70
C ASP A 18 -10.55 -2.35 -9.85
N ASP A 19 -10.27 -1.09 -9.57
CA ASP A 19 -10.34 0.02 -10.52
C ASP A 19 -8.98 0.33 -11.18
N LYS A 20 -9.03 0.98 -12.35
CA LYS A 20 -7.84 1.40 -13.10
C LYS A 20 -7.40 2.81 -12.70
N LEU A 21 -6.14 3.13 -12.96
CA LEU A 21 -5.65 4.52 -12.90
C LEU A 21 -6.39 5.41 -13.90
N THR A 22 -6.57 6.68 -13.54
CA THR A 22 -6.88 7.74 -14.52
C THR A 22 -5.62 8.16 -15.27
N ALA A 23 -5.77 8.92 -16.37
CA ALA A 23 -4.63 9.50 -17.07
C ALA A 23 -3.76 10.36 -16.12
N LYS A 24 -4.41 11.11 -15.22
CA LYS A 24 -3.73 11.90 -14.19
C LYS A 24 -2.96 11.02 -13.22
N GLY A 25 -3.55 9.88 -12.79
CA GLY A 25 -2.86 8.94 -11.91
C GLY A 25 -1.62 8.33 -12.54
N TRP A 26 -1.67 8.01 -13.83
CA TRP A 26 -0.51 7.58 -14.61
C TRP A 26 0.60 8.64 -14.61
N GLN A 27 0.24 9.89 -14.92
CA GLN A 27 1.19 11.02 -14.94
C GLN A 27 1.82 11.27 -13.56
N GLN A 28 1.04 11.17 -12.48
CA GLN A 28 1.56 11.31 -11.11
C GLN A 28 2.65 10.28 -10.81
N MET A 29 2.41 9.01 -11.14
CA MET A 29 3.39 7.94 -10.90
C MET A 29 4.60 8.08 -11.81
N GLN A 30 4.39 8.36 -13.09
CA GLN A 30 5.45 8.53 -14.07
C GLN A 30 6.39 9.68 -13.68
N ALA A 31 5.83 10.85 -13.36
CA ALA A 31 6.61 12.01 -12.93
C ALA A 31 7.46 11.73 -11.68
N THR A 32 6.92 10.91 -10.74
CA THR A 32 7.69 10.51 -9.55
C THR A 32 8.86 9.60 -9.90
N ILE A 33 8.66 8.63 -10.80
CA ILE A 33 9.75 7.74 -11.24
C ILE A 33 10.84 8.53 -11.99
N GLU A 34 10.47 9.46 -12.86
CA GLU A 34 11.40 10.30 -13.63
C GLU A 34 12.24 11.23 -12.76
N GLN A 35 11.77 11.63 -11.58
CA GLN A 35 12.51 12.45 -10.64
C GLN A 35 13.56 11.67 -9.83
N VAL A 36 13.50 10.34 -9.85
CA VAL A 36 14.44 9.49 -9.11
C VAL A 36 15.59 9.09 -10.02
N THR A 37 16.63 9.92 -10.06
CA THR A 37 17.81 9.71 -10.94
C THR A 37 18.90 8.84 -10.32
N ASP A 38 18.98 8.80 -8.99
CA ASP A 38 20.11 8.21 -8.26
C ASP A 38 19.80 6.85 -7.61
N GLN A 39 18.57 6.35 -7.76
CA GLN A 39 18.20 5.03 -7.22
C GLN A 39 18.15 3.99 -8.34
N THR A 40 18.93 2.94 -8.18
CA THR A 40 18.83 1.73 -9.00
C THR A 40 17.97 0.72 -8.26
N TRP A 41 16.92 0.24 -8.89
CA TRP A 41 16.12 -0.89 -8.39
C TRP A 41 16.57 -2.18 -9.06
N ASP A 42 16.57 -3.28 -8.31
CA ASP A 42 16.87 -4.61 -8.82
C ASP A 42 15.60 -5.34 -9.26
N VAL A 43 14.46 -4.98 -8.65
CA VAL A 43 13.17 -5.63 -8.85
C VAL A 43 12.03 -4.65 -8.67
N ILE A 44 10.96 -4.83 -9.44
CA ILE A 44 9.66 -4.20 -9.23
C ILE A 44 8.75 -5.19 -8.53
N VAL A 45 8.13 -4.79 -7.42
CA VAL A 45 7.13 -5.56 -6.69
C VAL A 45 5.82 -4.81 -6.75
N SER A 46 4.72 -5.47 -7.07
CA SER A 46 3.42 -4.81 -7.19
C SER A 46 2.32 -5.55 -6.45
N SER A 47 1.42 -4.78 -5.83
CA SER A 47 0.09 -5.28 -5.53
C SER A 47 -0.59 -5.80 -6.80
N SER A 48 -1.41 -6.82 -6.67
CA SER A 48 -2.14 -7.41 -7.80
C SER A 48 -3.35 -6.58 -8.30
N LEU A 49 -3.72 -5.50 -7.59
CA LEU A 49 -4.82 -4.63 -8.03
C LEU A 49 -4.41 -3.76 -9.22
N LYS A 50 -5.30 -3.61 -10.22
CA LYS A 50 -5.01 -2.98 -11.53
C LYS A 50 -4.38 -1.61 -11.43
N ARG A 51 -4.79 -0.77 -10.45
CA ARG A 51 -4.21 0.56 -10.23
C ARG A 51 -2.72 0.55 -9.84
N CYS A 52 -2.20 -0.61 -9.42
CA CYS A 52 -0.77 -0.85 -9.19
C CYS A 52 -0.19 -1.72 -10.32
N ALA A 53 -0.81 -2.87 -10.60
CA ALA A 53 -0.26 -3.89 -11.47
C ALA A 53 -0.05 -3.41 -12.91
N CYS A 54 -1.00 -2.67 -13.50
CA CYS A 54 -0.85 -2.18 -14.88
C CYS A 54 0.32 -1.21 -15.03
N PHE A 55 0.54 -0.32 -14.07
CA PHE A 55 1.69 0.58 -14.07
C PHE A 55 3.01 -0.20 -13.90
N ALA A 56 3.03 -1.15 -12.95
CA ALA A 56 4.20 -1.99 -12.70
C ALA A 56 4.60 -2.82 -13.92
N GLU A 57 3.63 -3.41 -14.62
CA GLU A 57 3.86 -4.16 -15.86
C GLU A 57 4.47 -3.30 -16.97
N GLN A 58 3.95 -2.08 -17.17
CA GLN A 58 4.53 -1.16 -18.15
C GLN A 58 5.93 -0.73 -17.76
N LEU A 59 6.15 -0.38 -16.49
CA LEU A 59 7.46 0.03 -15.99
C LEU A 59 8.48 -1.10 -16.11
N SER A 60 8.12 -2.33 -15.77
CA SER A 60 8.97 -3.52 -15.94
C SER A 60 9.40 -3.71 -17.40
N LYS A 61 8.47 -3.57 -18.35
CA LYS A 61 8.78 -3.68 -19.79
C LYS A 61 9.75 -2.59 -20.25
N THR A 62 9.58 -1.35 -19.75
CA THR A 62 10.42 -0.22 -20.15
C THR A 62 11.81 -0.30 -19.53
N THR A 63 11.92 -0.72 -18.26
CA THR A 63 13.18 -0.78 -17.52
C THR A 63 13.89 -2.11 -17.64
N GLN A 64 13.24 -3.15 -18.17
CA GLN A 64 13.70 -4.53 -18.23
C GLN A 64 13.96 -5.15 -16.85
N LEU A 65 13.41 -4.56 -15.78
CA LEU A 65 13.49 -5.10 -14.43
C LEU A 65 12.48 -6.23 -14.22
N PRO A 66 12.82 -7.27 -13.47
CA PRO A 66 11.88 -8.32 -13.12
C PRO A 66 10.70 -7.77 -12.32
N LEU A 67 9.50 -8.33 -12.55
CA LEU A 67 8.28 -7.97 -11.85
C LEU A 67 7.80 -9.14 -10.98
N LEU A 68 7.59 -8.87 -9.72
CA LEU A 68 6.95 -9.77 -8.75
C LEU A 68 5.58 -9.24 -8.36
N VAL A 69 4.53 -10.01 -8.60
CA VAL A 69 3.17 -9.67 -8.15
C VAL A 69 2.92 -10.31 -6.79
N ASN A 70 2.56 -9.48 -5.80
CA ASN A 70 2.32 -9.92 -4.45
C ASN A 70 0.88 -9.59 -4.01
N HIS A 71 0.04 -10.63 -3.84
CA HIS A 71 -1.36 -10.50 -3.44
C HIS A 71 -1.54 -10.01 -2.00
N ASP A 72 -0.55 -10.25 -1.14
CA ASP A 72 -0.56 -9.81 0.26
C ASP A 72 -0.34 -8.29 0.41
N LEU A 73 0.06 -7.60 -0.67
CA LEU A 73 0.24 -6.14 -0.70
C LEU A 73 -0.98 -5.37 -1.24
N LYS A 74 -2.16 -5.99 -1.37
CA LYS A 74 -3.40 -5.29 -1.66
C LYS A 74 -3.75 -4.29 -0.56
N GLU A 75 -4.57 -3.28 -0.91
CA GLU A 75 -5.16 -2.36 0.07
C GLU A 75 -6.00 -3.11 1.11
N MET A 76 -6.28 -2.48 2.25
CA MET A 76 -7.22 -2.98 3.23
C MET A 76 -8.58 -3.22 2.58
N TYR A 77 -9.18 -4.38 2.86
CA TYR A 77 -10.53 -4.69 2.38
C TYR A 77 -11.58 -3.99 3.25
N PHE A 78 -12.40 -3.14 2.64
CA PHE A 78 -13.38 -2.33 3.36
C PHE A 78 -14.79 -2.94 3.43
N GLY A 79 -14.98 -4.19 2.99
CA GLY A 79 -16.27 -4.88 3.10
C GLY A 79 -17.40 -4.13 2.44
N GLU A 80 -18.47 -3.83 3.18
CA GLU A 80 -19.65 -3.11 2.67
C GLU A 80 -19.38 -1.64 2.30
N TRP A 81 -18.25 -1.08 2.71
CA TRP A 81 -17.87 0.30 2.35
C TRP A 81 -17.09 0.39 1.03
N GLU A 82 -16.81 -0.75 0.38
CA GLU A 82 -16.17 -0.76 -0.94
C GLU A 82 -17.00 0.01 -1.98
N GLY A 83 -16.40 1.01 -2.62
CA GLY A 83 -17.04 1.85 -3.61
C GLY A 83 -18.02 2.90 -3.06
N VAL A 84 -18.16 3.01 -1.74
CA VAL A 84 -19.01 3.99 -1.08
C VAL A 84 -18.21 5.23 -0.71
N SER A 85 -18.77 6.42 -0.92
CA SER A 85 -18.14 7.66 -0.48
C SER A 85 -18.20 7.83 1.04
N THR A 86 -17.21 8.52 1.62
CA THR A 86 -17.23 8.83 3.06
C THR A 86 -18.45 9.63 3.47
N GLN A 87 -18.99 10.48 2.57
CA GLN A 87 -20.22 11.22 2.81
C GLN A 87 -21.42 10.29 2.98
N GLN A 88 -21.60 9.32 2.07
CA GLN A 88 -22.68 8.33 2.17
C GLN A 88 -22.56 7.45 3.42
N ILE A 89 -21.33 7.07 3.79
CA ILE A 89 -21.09 6.31 5.02
C ILE A 89 -21.45 7.16 6.25
N TYR A 90 -21.09 8.44 6.24
CA TYR A 90 -21.43 9.36 7.33
C TYR A 90 -22.96 9.53 7.48
N GLU A 91 -23.70 9.58 6.38
CA GLU A 91 -25.17 9.69 6.40
C GLU A 91 -25.88 8.44 6.93
N THR A 92 -25.28 7.26 6.73
CA THR A 92 -25.90 5.97 7.10
C THR A 92 -25.34 5.37 8.40
N SER A 93 -24.08 5.64 8.74
CA SER A 93 -23.38 5.01 9.85
C SER A 93 -22.33 5.96 10.48
N PRO A 94 -22.72 7.17 10.94
CA PRO A 94 -21.79 8.20 11.41
C PRO A 94 -20.96 7.75 12.61
N GLU A 95 -21.57 7.03 13.56
CA GLU A 95 -20.86 6.55 14.75
C GLU A 95 -19.81 5.50 14.41
N LEU A 96 -20.12 4.54 13.54
CA LEU A 96 -19.16 3.53 13.14
C LEU A 96 -18.02 4.14 12.35
N LEU A 97 -18.30 5.12 11.47
CA LEU A 97 -17.26 5.85 10.73
C LEU A 97 -16.32 6.59 11.68
N ALA A 98 -16.87 7.30 12.67
CA ALA A 98 -16.09 8.05 13.67
C ALA A 98 -15.23 7.07 14.51
N ASN A 99 -15.81 5.97 14.96
CA ASN A 99 -15.12 4.94 15.73
C ASN A 99 -13.99 4.29 14.92
N PHE A 100 -14.24 3.94 13.67
CA PHE A 100 -13.20 3.40 12.77
C PHE A 100 -12.03 4.38 12.56
N TRP A 101 -12.31 5.66 12.40
CA TRP A 101 -11.24 6.65 12.23
C TRP A 101 -10.43 6.92 13.51
N GLN A 102 -11.06 6.81 14.67
CA GLN A 102 -10.40 7.02 15.96
C GLN A 102 -9.67 5.77 16.48
N LYS A 103 -10.27 4.59 16.28
CA LYS A 103 -9.77 3.32 16.82
C LYS A 103 -9.92 2.19 15.79
N PRO A 104 -9.19 2.24 14.66
CA PRO A 104 -9.27 1.22 13.62
C PRO A 104 -8.82 -0.17 14.09
N SER A 105 -8.11 -0.27 15.22
CA SER A 105 -7.76 -1.56 15.84
C SER A 105 -8.96 -2.28 16.46
N GLN A 106 -10.00 -1.54 16.83
CA GLN A 106 -11.19 -2.06 17.53
C GLN A 106 -12.43 -2.08 16.63
N TYR A 107 -12.52 -1.18 15.68
CA TYR A 107 -13.66 -1.01 14.80
C TYR A 107 -13.27 -1.21 13.35
N CYS A 108 -14.07 -1.94 12.60
CA CYS A 108 -13.90 -2.10 11.16
C CYS A 108 -15.25 -1.98 10.44
N PRO A 109 -15.26 -1.66 9.14
CA PRO A 109 -16.51 -1.69 8.35
C PRO A 109 -17.16 -3.07 8.37
N PRO A 110 -18.46 -3.17 8.17
CA PRO A 110 -19.14 -4.47 8.13
C PRO A 110 -18.55 -5.37 7.04
N ARG A 111 -18.25 -6.62 7.39
CA ARG A 111 -17.64 -7.63 6.51
C ARG A 111 -16.25 -7.26 5.95
N ALA A 112 -15.60 -6.24 6.51
CA ALA A 112 -14.23 -5.89 6.16
C ALA A 112 -13.20 -6.82 6.83
N GLU A 113 -11.96 -6.78 6.36
CA GLU A 113 -10.86 -7.32 7.17
C GLU A 113 -10.60 -6.40 8.37
N THR A 114 -10.25 -6.99 9.51
CA THR A 114 -9.80 -6.24 10.68
C THR A 114 -8.40 -5.67 10.43
N LEU A 115 -8.03 -4.63 11.18
CA LEU A 115 -6.68 -4.06 11.09
C LEU A 115 -5.59 -5.12 11.41
N ASN A 116 -5.85 -6.04 12.34
CA ASN A 116 -4.92 -7.13 12.66
C ASN A 116 -4.77 -8.13 11.49
N GLN A 117 -5.86 -8.47 10.80
CA GLN A 117 -5.80 -9.33 9.61
C GLN A 117 -5.04 -8.64 8.48
N PHE A 118 -5.29 -7.35 8.25
CA PHE A 118 -4.56 -6.54 7.30
C PHE A 118 -3.06 -6.50 7.62
N GLN A 119 -2.69 -6.19 8.86
CA GLN A 119 -1.29 -6.18 9.32
C GLN A 119 -0.63 -7.54 9.10
N THR A 120 -1.26 -8.63 9.55
CA THR A 120 -0.70 -9.99 9.40
C THR A 120 -0.42 -10.33 7.95
N ARG A 121 -1.37 -10.01 7.05
CA ARG A 121 -1.24 -10.25 5.61
C ARG A 121 -0.09 -9.44 5.01
N VAL A 122 -0.04 -8.15 5.30
CA VAL A 122 1.01 -7.26 4.76
C VAL A 122 2.40 -7.68 5.26
N LEU A 123 2.54 -7.98 6.56
CA LEU A 123 3.81 -8.44 7.12
C LEU A 123 4.27 -9.76 6.50
N LYS A 124 3.36 -10.71 6.29
CA LYS A 124 3.66 -11.95 5.54
C LYS A 124 4.16 -11.64 4.12
N GLY A 125 3.53 -10.68 3.43
CA GLY A 125 3.95 -10.27 2.10
C GLY A 125 5.37 -9.69 2.08
N PHE A 126 5.75 -8.90 3.07
CA PHE A 126 7.11 -8.37 3.21
C PHE A 126 8.13 -9.41 3.68
N GLN A 127 7.74 -10.35 4.54
CA GLN A 127 8.60 -11.45 4.93
C GLN A 127 8.98 -12.31 3.71
N ASN A 128 7.98 -12.71 2.92
CA ASN A 128 8.22 -13.44 1.67
C ASN A 128 9.11 -12.66 0.69
N LEU A 129 8.91 -11.34 0.60
CA LEU A 129 9.74 -10.48 -0.24
C LEU A 129 11.20 -10.45 0.26
N LEU A 130 11.43 -10.30 1.56
CA LEU A 130 12.76 -10.30 2.16
C LEU A 130 13.51 -11.60 1.84
N GLU A 131 12.86 -12.74 2.03
CA GLU A 131 13.44 -14.06 1.71
C GLU A 131 13.79 -14.19 0.21
N GLN A 132 12.93 -13.70 -0.69
CA GLN A 132 13.20 -13.73 -2.12
C GLN A 132 14.37 -12.83 -2.49
N MET A 133 14.43 -11.62 -1.93
CA MET A 133 15.54 -10.69 -2.15
C MET A 133 16.87 -11.27 -1.66
N GLN A 134 16.89 -11.86 -0.47
CA GLN A 134 18.07 -12.53 0.06
C GLN A 134 18.54 -13.69 -0.83
N LYS A 135 17.63 -14.58 -1.24
CA LYS A 135 17.95 -15.73 -2.11
C LYS A 135 18.52 -15.31 -3.47
N GLN A 136 18.12 -14.16 -3.99
CA GLN A 136 18.53 -13.65 -5.30
C GLN A 136 19.61 -12.55 -5.19
N ASN A 137 20.09 -12.26 -3.98
CA ASN A 137 21.06 -11.19 -3.71
C ASN A 137 20.63 -9.80 -4.22
N LEU A 138 19.31 -9.49 -4.11
CA LEU A 138 18.75 -8.19 -4.46
C LEU A 138 18.82 -7.24 -3.27
N GLN A 139 19.12 -5.96 -3.53
CA GLN A 139 19.27 -4.94 -2.49
C GLN A 139 18.14 -3.92 -2.48
N HIS A 140 17.58 -3.59 -3.66
CA HIS A 140 16.63 -2.51 -3.81
C HIS A 140 15.38 -2.97 -4.57
N ALA A 141 14.22 -2.88 -3.93
CA ALA A 141 12.93 -3.17 -4.53
C ALA A 141 12.08 -1.90 -4.67
N LEU A 142 11.52 -1.66 -5.85
CA LEU A 142 10.45 -0.69 -6.04
C LEU A 142 9.11 -1.38 -5.76
N VAL A 143 8.51 -1.11 -4.61
CA VAL A 143 7.21 -1.68 -4.22
C VAL A 143 6.09 -0.72 -4.59
N ILE A 144 5.21 -1.11 -5.52
CA ILE A 144 4.05 -0.33 -5.98
C ILE A 144 2.82 -0.85 -5.25
N THR A 145 2.22 0.00 -4.41
CA THR A 145 1.19 -0.43 -3.47
C THR A 145 0.21 0.72 -3.12
N HIS A 146 -0.43 0.65 -1.96
CA HIS A 146 -1.59 1.44 -1.56
C HIS A 146 -1.32 2.30 -0.33
N GLY A 147 -2.25 3.23 -0.07
CA GLY A 147 -2.15 4.15 1.06
C GLY A 147 -2.16 3.44 2.41
N GLY A 148 -3.05 2.47 2.60
CA GLY A 148 -3.13 1.71 3.86
C GLY A 148 -1.86 0.92 4.16
N VAL A 149 -1.28 0.25 3.15
CA VAL A 149 -0.02 -0.49 3.29
C VAL A 149 1.13 0.44 3.70
N ILE A 150 1.28 1.59 3.03
CA ILE A 150 2.33 2.57 3.35
C ILE A 150 2.14 3.14 4.76
N LYS A 151 0.90 3.48 5.12
CA LYS A 151 0.55 3.99 6.46
C LYS A 151 0.84 2.98 7.56
N LEU A 152 0.50 1.70 7.33
CA LEU A 152 0.79 0.63 8.27
C LEU A 152 2.30 0.50 8.52
N LEU A 153 3.10 0.43 7.47
CA LEU A 153 4.55 0.29 7.60
C LEU A 153 5.19 1.54 8.21
N ALA A 154 4.70 2.74 7.89
CA ALA A 154 5.14 3.97 8.53
C ALA A 154 4.80 4.02 10.02
N CYS A 155 3.63 3.51 10.42
CA CYS A 155 3.21 3.39 11.81
C CYS A 155 4.13 2.44 12.58
N LEU A 156 4.41 1.25 12.01
CA LEU A 156 5.32 0.26 12.60
C LEU A 156 6.75 0.79 12.70
N ALA A 157 7.27 1.41 11.64
CA ALA A 157 8.63 1.97 11.62
C ALA A 157 8.83 3.11 12.64
N ARG A 158 7.75 3.84 12.97
CA ARG A 158 7.75 4.90 14.00
C ARG A 158 7.40 4.39 15.39
N GLN A 159 7.12 3.09 15.54
CA GLN A 159 6.67 2.47 16.79
C GLN A 159 5.44 3.16 17.38
N GLN A 160 4.53 3.63 16.53
CA GLN A 160 3.29 4.27 16.93
C GLN A 160 2.19 3.22 17.13
N PRO A 161 1.20 3.48 18.01
CA PRO A 161 0.01 2.63 18.12
C PRO A 161 -0.69 2.48 16.76
N LEU A 162 -1.24 1.30 16.47
CA LEU A 162 -1.95 1.05 15.21
C LEU A 162 -3.16 1.96 15.01
N ASP A 163 -3.75 2.48 16.07
CA ASP A 163 -4.82 3.49 15.99
C ASP A 163 -4.37 4.81 15.38
N ASP A 164 -3.08 5.06 15.30
CA ASP A 164 -2.52 6.23 14.62
C ASP A 164 -2.27 6.01 13.11
N LEU A 165 -2.56 4.82 12.59
CA LEU A 165 -2.34 4.46 11.18
C LEU A 165 -2.94 5.49 10.21
N LEU A 166 -4.17 5.91 10.45
CA LEU A 166 -4.86 6.85 9.56
C LEU A 166 -4.24 8.26 9.55
N LYS A 167 -3.45 8.61 10.58
CA LYS A 167 -2.71 9.88 10.68
C LYS A 167 -1.40 9.87 9.86
N MET A 168 -0.92 8.69 9.44
CA MET A 168 0.32 8.60 8.67
C MET A 168 0.14 9.16 7.25
N PRO A 169 1.14 9.87 6.71
CA PRO A 169 1.07 10.38 5.34
C PRO A 169 1.18 9.24 4.32
N ALA A 170 0.39 9.34 3.27
CA ALA A 170 0.52 8.51 2.09
C ALA A 170 -0.18 9.22 0.92
N GLU A 171 0.51 10.12 0.23
CA GLU A 171 -0.03 10.89 -0.89
C GLU A 171 -0.02 10.06 -2.18
N LEU A 172 -1.00 10.30 -3.07
CA LEU A 172 -1.10 9.64 -4.36
C LEU A 172 0.13 9.93 -5.24
N GLY A 173 0.67 8.89 -5.87
CA GLY A 173 1.82 9.00 -6.77
C GLY A 173 3.15 9.34 -6.08
N LYS A 174 3.23 9.35 -4.76
CA LYS A 174 4.46 9.68 -4.02
C LYS A 174 5.28 8.43 -3.66
N LEU A 175 6.61 8.63 -3.66
CA LEU A 175 7.59 7.64 -3.25
C LEU A 175 7.93 7.82 -1.76
N TYR A 176 8.00 6.70 -1.05
CA TYR A 176 8.40 6.61 0.37
C TYR A 176 9.55 5.63 0.49
N SER A 177 10.64 6.05 1.12
CA SER A 177 11.79 5.19 1.36
C SER A 177 11.64 4.46 2.69
N LEU A 178 11.91 3.15 2.68
CA LEU A 178 11.80 2.28 3.83
C LEU A 178 12.91 1.22 3.76
N GLU A 179 13.61 1.02 4.85
CA GLU A 179 14.42 -0.17 5.06
C GLU A 179 13.60 -1.23 5.78
N PHE A 180 13.78 -2.50 5.40
CA PHE A 180 13.20 -3.63 6.12
C PHE A 180 14.24 -4.75 6.23
N PHE A 181 14.26 -5.39 7.38
CA PHE A 181 15.21 -6.43 7.73
C PHE A 181 14.66 -7.29 8.85
N GLU A 182 15.27 -8.44 9.08
CA GLU A 182 14.91 -9.32 10.19
C GLU A 182 15.83 -9.08 11.39
N THR A 183 15.23 -8.97 12.57
CA THR A 183 15.93 -8.89 13.85
C THR A 183 15.26 -9.86 14.82
N ASP A 184 16.00 -10.79 15.37
CA ASP A 184 15.51 -11.79 16.33
C ASP A 184 14.25 -12.54 15.84
N GLY A 185 14.23 -12.90 14.56
CA GLY A 185 13.11 -13.59 13.92
C GLY A 185 11.88 -12.73 13.66
N GLN A 186 11.98 -11.40 13.80
CA GLN A 186 10.90 -10.46 13.54
C GLN A 186 11.27 -9.46 12.45
N LEU A 187 10.31 -9.22 11.55
CA LEU A 187 10.46 -8.21 10.51
C LEU A 187 10.42 -6.80 11.12
N THR A 188 11.46 -6.05 10.88
CA THR A 188 11.64 -4.68 11.37
C THR A 188 11.66 -3.69 10.22
N PHE A 189 11.08 -2.50 10.43
CA PHE A 189 11.01 -1.42 9.45
C PHE A 189 11.63 -0.16 9.99
N LYS A 190 12.33 0.59 9.10
CA LYS A 190 12.92 1.89 9.41
C LYS A 190 12.65 2.85 8.25
N LEU A 191 12.11 4.03 8.55
CA LEU A 191 11.95 5.11 7.57
C LEU A 191 13.30 5.76 7.28
N ARG A 192 13.53 6.12 6.01
CA ARG A 192 14.63 6.95 5.56
C ARG A 192 14.17 8.36 5.24
#